data_ce732da59a640f5b2d74c42e17c3768e
#
_entry.id   ce732da59a640f5b2d74c42e17c3768e
#
_cell.length_a   1.000
_cell.length_b   1.000
_cell.length_c   1.000
_cell.angle_alpha   90.00
_cell.angle_beta   90.00
_cell.angle_gamma   90.00
#
_symmetry.space_group_name_H-M   'P 1'
#
loop_
_entity.id
_entity.type
_entity.pdbx_description
1 polymer ?
#
loop_
_entity_poly.entity_id
_entity_poly.type
_entity_poly.pdbx_seq_one_letter_code
_entity_poly.pdbx_strand_id
1 'polypeptide(L)'
;MSEPFVLVLTVGLTHKLLPFAPRLQGLARLGWKRPLREVLPAVTCTAQATLLTGKTPHQHGVVANGWLFRETGEVRFWQQSNRLIQAEPIYQTAKRMAAERGGAFTCAKLFWWFNQGAAVDWSVTPKPHYGADGNKVFGIHGSPEGLAGSLESRLGTFPFHTFWGPSAGLPCTSWIARCATEVLREHRPDLTLVYLPHLDYDPQRFGVSGSDMGRLVRELDDACAPLLDQAAQSGARVWVVSEYGHVDVKRVCLPNRALRRAGLLAARPGPFGEVLDTFASRAFAGTHTPASIRRYLRTFLERFFAAQFKRSTLPDGPKVGSVSLSPRGDFRMPSDSQAIAWMEQID
;
A
#
# COMPACT_ATOMS: atom_id res chain seq x y z
N MET A 1 -31.02 -15.09 -0.06
CA MET A 1 -29.73 -14.47 0.30
C MET A 1 -28.95 -14.32 -0.99
N SER A 2 -28.37 -13.15 -1.26
CA SER A 2 -27.51 -12.96 -2.42
C SER A 2 -26.24 -13.84 -2.28
N GLU A 3 -25.74 -14.35 -3.41
CA GLU A 3 -24.47 -15.07 -3.46
C GLU A 3 -23.33 -14.08 -3.07
N PRO A 4 -22.52 -14.35 -2.03
CA PRO A 4 -21.43 -13.47 -1.65
C PRO A 4 -20.41 -13.30 -2.79
N PHE A 5 -19.76 -12.14 -2.84
CA PHE A 5 -18.79 -11.84 -3.87
C PHE A 5 -17.45 -11.41 -3.25
N VAL A 6 -16.37 -12.06 -3.64
CA VAL A 6 -15.01 -11.75 -3.18
C VAL A 6 -14.18 -11.25 -4.35
N LEU A 7 -13.71 -10.01 -4.27
CA LEU A 7 -12.78 -9.40 -5.22
C LEU A 7 -11.37 -9.34 -4.61
N VAL A 8 -10.48 -10.14 -5.14
CA VAL A 8 -9.08 -10.20 -4.71
C VAL A 8 -8.22 -9.42 -5.70
N LEU A 9 -7.61 -8.34 -5.25
CA LEU A 9 -6.65 -7.58 -6.03
C LEU A 9 -5.25 -8.11 -5.75
N THR A 10 -4.65 -8.78 -6.74
CA THR A 10 -3.29 -9.32 -6.69
C THR A 10 -2.38 -8.48 -7.57
N VAL A 11 -1.65 -7.55 -6.96
CA VAL A 11 -0.76 -6.65 -7.71
C VAL A 11 0.25 -7.45 -8.52
N GLY A 12 0.48 -7.04 -9.76
CA GLY A 12 1.55 -7.62 -10.58
C GLY A 12 1.28 -9.00 -11.18
N LEU A 13 0.14 -9.64 -10.87
CA LEU A 13 -0.20 -10.95 -11.44
C LEU A 13 -0.68 -10.80 -12.88
N THR A 14 0.15 -11.20 -13.83
CA THR A 14 -0.20 -11.21 -15.25
C THR A 14 -0.61 -12.60 -15.74
N HIS A 15 -1.22 -12.67 -16.92
CA HIS A 15 -1.58 -13.96 -17.54
C HIS A 15 -0.35 -14.87 -17.79
N LYS A 16 0.85 -14.29 -17.97
CA LYS A 16 2.11 -15.04 -18.16
C LYS A 16 2.58 -15.69 -16.87
N LEU A 17 2.22 -15.12 -15.73
CA LEU A 17 2.61 -15.61 -14.40
C LEU A 17 1.60 -16.63 -13.83
N LEU A 18 0.38 -16.63 -14.32
CA LEU A 18 -0.69 -17.52 -13.84
C LEU A 18 -0.34 -19.02 -13.85
N PRO A 19 0.49 -19.57 -14.78
CA PRO A 19 0.91 -20.96 -14.71
C PRO A 19 1.68 -21.35 -13.44
N PHE A 20 2.28 -20.38 -12.73
CA PHE A 20 2.98 -20.61 -11.46
C PHE A 20 2.05 -20.56 -10.23
N ALA A 21 0.76 -20.25 -10.42
CA ALA A 21 -0.26 -20.16 -9.38
C ALA A 21 -1.34 -21.26 -9.61
N PRO A 22 -1.11 -22.50 -9.18
CA PRO A 22 -1.99 -23.62 -9.53
C PRO A 22 -3.42 -23.47 -9.02
N ARG A 23 -3.65 -22.88 -7.83
CA ARG A 23 -4.98 -22.63 -7.27
C ARG A 23 -5.72 -21.54 -8.05
N LEU A 24 -5.08 -20.40 -8.29
CA LEU A 24 -5.65 -19.31 -9.09
C LEU A 24 -5.88 -19.74 -10.55
N GLN A 25 -4.99 -20.58 -11.08
CA GLN A 25 -5.19 -21.18 -12.40
C GLN A 25 -6.37 -22.14 -12.42
N GLY A 26 -6.55 -22.93 -11.35
CA GLY A 26 -7.72 -23.78 -11.16
C GLY A 26 -9.02 -22.98 -11.17
N LEU A 27 -9.06 -21.87 -10.41
CA LEU A 27 -10.19 -20.94 -10.41
C LEU A 27 -10.48 -20.41 -11.82
N ALA A 28 -9.45 -20.01 -12.57
CA ALA A 28 -9.60 -19.53 -13.94
C ALA A 28 -10.09 -20.60 -14.93
N ARG A 29 -9.83 -21.89 -14.68
CA ARG A 29 -10.36 -23.01 -15.47
C ARG A 29 -11.83 -23.28 -15.20
N LEU A 30 -12.28 -23.06 -13.97
CA LEU A 30 -13.70 -23.20 -13.59
C LEU A 30 -14.56 -22.03 -14.05
N GLY A 31 -13.94 -20.91 -14.38
CA GLY A 31 -14.60 -19.69 -14.82
C GLY A 31 -14.06 -19.18 -16.16
N TRP A 32 -13.59 -17.96 -16.15
CA TRP A 32 -13.01 -17.30 -17.33
C TRP A 32 -11.85 -16.39 -16.93
N LYS A 33 -11.02 -16.03 -17.89
CA LYS A 33 -9.98 -15.01 -17.74
C LYS A 33 -10.00 -14.04 -18.93
N ARG A 34 -9.74 -12.79 -18.66
CA ARG A 34 -9.66 -11.73 -19.66
C ARG A 34 -8.50 -10.79 -19.34
N PRO A 35 -7.83 -10.21 -20.34
CA PRO A 35 -6.90 -9.13 -20.09
C PRO A 35 -7.66 -7.91 -19.56
N LEU A 36 -7.10 -7.27 -18.55
CA LEU A 36 -7.54 -5.97 -18.06
C LEU A 36 -6.54 -4.93 -18.59
N ARG A 37 -7.04 -3.89 -19.23
CA ARG A 37 -6.19 -2.78 -19.64
C ARG A 37 -5.87 -1.95 -18.40
N GLU A 38 -4.59 -1.66 -18.21
CA GLU A 38 -4.14 -0.76 -17.15
C GLU A 38 -4.69 0.65 -17.34
N VAL A 39 -4.91 1.34 -16.24
CA VAL A 39 -5.17 2.78 -16.22
C VAL A 39 -3.84 3.53 -16.10
N LEU A 40 -3.75 4.70 -16.71
CA LEU A 40 -2.56 5.54 -16.60
C LEU A 40 -2.84 6.75 -15.70
N PRO A 41 -1.90 7.08 -14.79
CA PRO A 41 -0.68 6.32 -14.45
C PRO A 41 -1.02 4.98 -13.80
N ALA A 42 -0.24 3.95 -14.13
CA ALA A 42 -0.41 2.59 -13.61
C ALA A 42 0.16 2.48 -12.19
N VAL A 43 -0.55 3.07 -11.24
CA VAL A 43 -0.20 3.13 -9.82
C VAL A 43 -1.40 2.78 -8.95
N THR A 44 -1.14 2.29 -7.75
CA THR A 44 -2.12 1.70 -6.84
C THR A 44 -3.36 2.55 -6.60
N CYS A 45 -3.19 3.80 -6.17
CA CYS A 45 -4.34 4.65 -5.81
C CYS A 45 -5.25 4.92 -7.01
N THR A 46 -4.67 5.24 -8.18
CA THR A 46 -5.40 5.49 -9.42
C THR A 46 -6.14 4.24 -9.90
N ALA A 47 -5.43 3.11 -9.94
CA ALA A 47 -6.01 1.85 -10.39
C ALA A 47 -7.14 1.36 -9.47
N GLN A 48 -6.93 1.43 -8.16
CA GLN A 48 -7.96 1.04 -7.19
C GLN A 48 -9.19 1.94 -7.23
N ALA A 49 -9.02 3.26 -7.38
CA ALA A 49 -10.16 4.17 -7.56
C ALA A 49 -10.91 3.87 -8.85
N THR A 50 -10.20 3.56 -9.94
CA THR A 50 -10.81 3.15 -11.22
C THR A 50 -11.61 1.85 -11.07
N LEU A 51 -11.04 0.83 -10.41
CA LEU A 51 -11.73 -0.44 -10.18
C LEU A 51 -12.96 -0.29 -9.27
N LEU A 52 -12.87 0.59 -8.25
CA LEU A 52 -13.98 0.85 -7.33
C LEU A 52 -15.14 1.61 -7.98
N THR A 53 -14.87 2.45 -8.97
CA THR A 53 -15.88 3.38 -9.53
C THR A 53 -16.29 3.04 -10.96
N GLY A 54 -15.50 2.25 -11.68
CA GLY A 54 -15.67 2.05 -13.12
C GLY A 54 -15.46 3.35 -13.93
N LYS A 55 -14.81 4.35 -13.35
CA LYS A 55 -14.58 5.67 -13.95
C LYS A 55 -13.11 5.89 -14.24
N THR A 56 -12.80 6.84 -15.14
CA THR A 56 -11.43 7.24 -15.45
C THR A 56 -10.86 8.19 -14.38
N PRO A 57 -9.54 8.37 -14.28
CA PRO A 57 -8.92 9.33 -13.36
C PRO A 57 -9.48 10.75 -13.48
N HIS A 58 -9.82 11.19 -14.68
CA HIS A 58 -10.47 12.47 -14.91
C HIS A 58 -11.83 12.60 -14.19
N GLN A 59 -12.57 11.50 -14.05
CA GLN A 59 -13.90 11.49 -13.46
C GLN A 59 -13.87 11.23 -11.95
N HIS A 60 -12.97 10.37 -11.46
CA HIS A 60 -12.90 10.06 -10.03
C HIS A 60 -11.87 10.90 -9.27
N GLY A 61 -11.06 11.72 -9.94
CA GLY A 61 -10.15 12.70 -9.33
C GLY A 61 -8.85 12.15 -8.75
N VAL A 62 -8.65 10.83 -8.71
CA VAL A 62 -7.44 10.21 -8.15
C VAL A 62 -6.42 9.98 -9.28
N VAL A 63 -5.45 10.88 -9.37
CA VAL A 63 -4.54 10.96 -10.52
C VAL A 63 -3.19 10.30 -10.33
N ALA A 64 -2.82 9.94 -9.08
CA ALA A 64 -1.56 9.29 -8.74
C ALA A 64 -1.62 8.71 -7.31
N ASN A 65 -0.49 8.16 -6.79
CA ASN A 65 -0.35 7.83 -5.36
C ASN A 65 -0.20 9.08 -4.49
N GLY A 66 0.08 10.22 -5.10
CA GLY A 66 0.10 11.54 -4.49
C GLY A 66 -0.13 12.62 -5.54
N TRP A 67 -0.64 13.77 -5.13
CA TRP A 67 -0.88 14.91 -6.00
C TRP A 67 -0.91 16.23 -5.23
N LEU A 68 -0.90 17.33 -5.96
CA LEU A 68 -0.97 18.67 -5.41
C LEU A 68 -2.39 18.99 -4.95
N PHE A 69 -2.55 19.26 -3.67
CA PHE A 69 -3.76 19.87 -3.10
C PHE A 69 -3.65 21.38 -3.27
N ARG A 70 -4.40 21.94 -4.22
CA ARG A 70 -4.28 23.36 -4.61
C ARG A 70 -4.71 24.31 -3.50
N GLU A 71 -5.69 23.93 -2.69
CA GLU A 71 -6.24 24.70 -1.58
C GLU A 71 -5.19 24.96 -0.49
N THR A 72 -4.32 24.01 -0.26
CA THR A 72 -3.22 24.11 0.73
C THR A 72 -1.86 24.35 0.09
N GLY A 73 -1.73 24.17 -1.23
CA GLY A 73 -0.48 24.23 -1.96
C GLY A 73 0.50 23.12 -1.57
N GLU A 74 -0.01 21.99 -1.09
CA GLU A 74 0.79 20.87 -0.59
C GLU A 74 0.71 19.66 -1.49
N VAL A 75 1.84 18.97 -1.69
CA VAL A 75 1.85 17.63 -2.28
C VAL A 75 1.71 16.63 -1.13
N ARG A 76 0.70 15.77 -1.22
CA ARG A 76 0.45 14.72 -0.22
C ARG A 76 0.36 13.37 -0.91
N PHE A 77 1.03 12.38 -0.32
CA PHE A 77 1.05 11.00 -0.79
C PHE A 77 0.18 10.11 0.11
N TRP A 78 -0.29 9.00 -0.43
CA TRP A 78 -0.91 7.89 0.29
C TRP A 78 -2.06 8.29 1.21
N GLN A 79 -2.85 9.29 0.78
CA GLN A 79 -4.01 9.73 1.55
C GLN A 79 -5.11 8.66 1.54
N GLN A 80 -5.69 8.39 2.71
CA GLN A 80 -6.63 7.29 2.93
C GLN A 80 -8.10 7.72 2.93
N SER A 81 -8.39 9.01 2.89
CA SER A 81 -9.77 9.50 2.94
C SER A 81 -10.58 9.06 1.73
N ASN A 82 -11.72 8.41 1.97
CA ASN A 82 -12.65 8.04 0.89
C ASN A 82 -13.23 9.24 0.15
N ARG A 83 -13.28 10.41 0.79
CA ARG A 83 -13.75 11.67 0.17
C ARG A 83 -12.89 12.16 -0.99
N LEU A 84 -11.70 11.63 -1.15
CA LEU A 84 -10.82 11.96 -2.29
C LEU A 84 -11.31 11.33 -3.60
N ILE A 85 -12.11 10.28 -3.53
CA ILE A 85 -12.77 9.69 -4.71
C ILE A 85 -14.01 10.54 -5.02
N GLN A 86 -14.00 11.24 -6.16
CA GLN A 86 -15.06 12.15 -6.61
C GLN A 86 -16.21 11.45 -7.35
N ALA A 87 -16.11 10.14 -7.55
CA ALA A 87 -17.16 9.31 -8.16
C ALA A 87 -17.70 8.30 -7.15
N GLU A 88 -18.96 7.89 -7.31
CA GLU A 88 -19.60 6.92 -6.42
C GLU A 88 -18.93 5.54 -6.52
N PRO A 89 -18.36 4.99 -5.42
CA PRO A 89 -17.81 3.64 -5.41
C PRO A 89 -18.89 2.57 -5.47
N ILE A 90 -18.55 1.41 -6.04
CA ILE A 90 -19.46 0.29 -6.28
C ILE A 90 -20.23 -0.15 -5.02
N TYR A 91 -19.62 -0.13 -3.84
CA TYR A 91 -20.30 -0.51 -2.60
C TYR A 91 -21.35 0.50 -2.17
N GLN A 92 -21.22 1.78 -2.49
CA GLN A 92 -22.27 2.79 -2.24
C GLN A 92 -23.43 2.60 -3.22
N THR A 93 -23.15 2.40 -4.50
CA THR A 93 -24.14 2.08 -5.51
C THR A 93 -24.93 0.82 -5.12
N ALA A 94 -24.23 -0.25 -4.72
CA ALA A 94 -24.86 -1.51 -4.31
C ALA A 94 -25.76 -1.33 -3.08
N LYS A 95 -25.31 -0.61 -2.04
CA LYS A 95 -26.11 -0.28 -0.85
C LYS A 95 -27.37 0.52 -1.22
N ARG A 96 -27.22 1.54 -2.04
CA ARG A 96 -28.36 2.37 -2.51
C ARG A 96 -29.36 1.51 -3.27
N MET A 97 -28.90 0.72 -4.24
CA MET A 97 -29.80 -0.16 -5.03
C MET A 97 -30.47 -1.23 -4.19
N ALA A 98 -29.80 -1.77 -3.18
CA ALA A 98 -30.41 -2.70 -2.24
C ALA A 98 -31.52 -2.06 -1.42
N ALA A 99 -31.26 -0.85 -0.87
CA ALA A 99 -32.25 -0.10 -0.12
C ALA A 99 -33.49 0.28 -0.94
N GLU A 100 -33.31 0.68 -2.21
CA GLU A 100 -34.40 0.97 -3.16
C GLU A 100 -35.31 -0.26 -3.39
N ARG A 101 -34.77 -1.47 -3.18
CA ARG A 101 -35.51 -2.74 -3.29
C ARG A 101 -35.98 -3.29 -1.93
N GLY A 102 -35.90 -2.48 -0.87
CA GLY A 102 -36.30 -2.88 0.48
C GLY A 102 -35.35 -3.88 1.16
N GLY A 103 -34.12 -4.06 0.63
CA GLY A 103 -33.08 -4.94 1.18
C GLY A 103 -31.90 -4.19 1.77
N ALA A 104 -30.93 -4.95 2.25
CA ALA A 104 -29.64 -4.46 2.74
C ALA A 104 -28.50 -5.04 1.91
N PHE A 105 -27.36 -4.35 1.88
CA PHE A 105 -26.13 -4.81 1.25
C PHE A 105 -24.95 -4.48 2.16
N THR A 106 -24.13 -5.48 2.42
CA THR A 106 -22.98 -5.36 3.32
C THR A 106 -21.65 -5.47 2.56
N CYS A 107 -20.64 -4.72 2.99
CA CYS A 107 -19.33 -4.69 2.33
C CYS A 107 -18.19 -4.73 3.35
N ALA A 108 -17.21 -5.60 3.09
CA ALA A 108 -15.91 -5.56 3.75
C ALA A 108 -14.84 -5.04 2.78
N LYS A 109 -13.96 -4.16 3.27
CA LYS A 109 -12.88 -3.54 2.49
C LYS A 109 -11.56 -3.64 3.23
N LEU A 110 -10.71 -4.58 2.79
CA LEU A 110 -9.54 -5.03 3.54
C LEU A 110 -8.26 -4.64 2.80
N PHE A 111 -7.51 -3.71 3.40
CA PHE A 111 -6.28 -3.14 2.88
C PHE A 111 -6.39 -2.43 1.53
N TRP A 112 -7.55 -2.38 0.95
CA TRP A 112 -7.81 -1.56 -0.23
C TRP A 112 -7.73 -0.08 0.11
N TRP A 113 -7.17 0.75 -0.77
CA TRP A 113 -6.94 2.17 -0.49
C TRP A 113 -8.24 2.96 -0.33
N PHE A 114 -8.16 4.17 0.21
CA PHE A 114 -9.30 5.04 0.51
C PHE A 114 -10.33 4.41 1.46
N ASN A 115 -9.83 3.86 2.56
CA ASN A 115 -10.64 3.15 3.53
C ASN A 115 -11.25 4.06 4.61
N GLN A 116 -10.58 5.18 4.92
CA GLN A 116 -11.06 6.06 5.99
C GLN A 116 -12.34 6.80 5.58
N GLY A 117 -13.42 6.59 6.34
CA GLY A 117 -14.73 7.13 6.05
C GLY A 117 -15.44 6.52 4.84
N ALA A 118 -14.99 5.36 4.36
CA ALA A 118 -15.71 4.59 3.36
C ALA A 118 -17.04 4.06 3.93
N ALA A 119 -18.10 4.10 3.13
CA ALA A 119 -19.43 3.61 3.51
C ALA A 119 -19.49 2.08 3.42
N VAL A 120 -18.62 1.39 4.16
CA VAL A 120 -18.55 -0.07 4.25
C VAL A 120 -18.79 -0.52 5.70
N ASP A 121 -19.14 -1.79 5.89
CA ASP A 121 -19.51 -2.31 7.21
C ASP A 121 -18.28 -2.76 7.99
N TRP A 122 -17.31 -3.35 7.31
CA TRP A 122 -16.03 -3.77 7.90
C TRP A 122 -14.88 -3.24 7.05
N SER A 123 -13.92 -2.62 7.71
CA SER A 123 -12.71 -2.18 7.02
C SER A 123 -11.47 -2.34 7.89
N VAL A 124 -10.36 -2.70 7.26
CA VAL A 124 -9.03 -2.70 7.86
C VAL A 124 -8.05 -2.03 6.92
N THR A 125 -7.24 -1.12 7.44
CA THR A 125 -6.26 -0.37 6.64
C THR A 125 -4.98 -0.15 7.45
N PRO A 126 -3.77 -0.15 6.81
CA PRO A 126 -2.57 0.24 7.49
C PRO A 126 -2.67 1.72 7.90
N LYS A 127 -2.39 2.02 9.15
CA LYS A 127 -2.45 3.37 9.67
C LYS A 127 -1.38 3.59 10.73
N PRO A 128 -0.34 4.37 10.45
CA PRO A 128 0.55 4.85 11.49
C PRO A 128 -0.19 5.79 12.44
N HIS A 129 0.03 5.62 13.73
CA HIS A 129 -0.48 6.50 14.77
C HIS A 129 0.65 7.41 15.24
N TYR A 130 0.39 8.71 15.27
CA TYR A 130 1.35 9.72 15.69
C TYR A 130 0.97 10.20 17.09
N GLY A 131 1.87 9.98 18.06
CA GLY A 131 1.69 10.50 19.42
C GLY A 131 1.98 12.00 19.51
N ALA A 132 1.42 12.65 20.50
CA ALA A 132 1.71 14.06 20.80
C ALA A 132 3.19 14.31 21.14
N ASP A 133 3.89 13.28 21.59
CA ASP A 133 5.33 13.25 21.86
C ASP A 133 6.21 13.07 20.61
N GLY A 134 5.58 13.02 19.41
CA GLY A 134 6.24 12.78 18.13
C GLY A 134 6.61 11.32 17.88
N ASN A 135 6.21 10.39 18.75
CA ASN A 135 6.38 8.97 18.49
C ASN A 135 5.42 8.50 17.40
N LYS A 136 5.90 7.56 16.58
CA LYS A 136 5.12 6.93 15.53
C LYS A 136 4.93 5.46 15.87
N VAL A 137 3.68 5.06 16.03
CA VAL A 137 3.30 3.66 16.25
C VAL A 137 2.74 3.10 14.96
N PHE A 138 3.40 2.11 14.40
CA PHE A 138 2.90 1.39 13.23
C PHE A 138 1.81 0.42 13.66
N GLY A 139 0.69 0.44 12.96
CA GLY A 139 -0.46 -0.40 13.26
C GLY A 139 -1.48 -0.37 12.14
N ILE A 140 -2.60 -0.98 12.42
CA ILE A 140 -3.77 -0.98 11.55
C ILE A 140 -4.93 -0.24 12.23
N HIS A 141 -5.83 0.29 11.41
CA HIS A 141 -7.11 0.85 11.83
C HIS A 141 -8.21 -0.03 11.29
N GLY A 142 -9.17 -0.37 12.13
CA GLY A 142 -10.37 -1.13 11.76
C GLY A 142 -11.64 -0.33 12.02
N SER A 143 -12.65 -0.57 11.22
CA SER A 143 -14.03 -0.15 11.46
C SER A 143 -14.94 -1.36 11.24
N PRO A 144 -15.91 -1.63 12.15
CA PRO A 144 -16.23 -0.88 13.37
C PRO A 144 -15.10 -0.91 14.41
N GLU A 145 -15.25 -0.08 15.44
CA GLU A 145 -14.32 -0.02 16.56
C GLU A 145 -14.11 -1.43 17.17
N GLY A 146 -12.86 -1.77 17.52
CA GLY A 146 -12.49 -3.09 18.05
C GLY A 146 -12.16 -4.13 16.99
N LEU A 147 -12.57 -3.98 15.72
CA LEU A 147 -12.32 -4.96 14.67
C LEU A 147 -10.83 -5.26 14.50
N ALA A 148 -9.99 -4.24 14.41
CA ALA A 148 -8.54 -4.41 14.26
C ALA A 148 -7.93 -5.18 15.43
N GLY A 149 -8.26 -4.80 16.66
CA GLY A 149 -7.77 -5.48 17.87
C GLY A 149 -8.23 -6.93 17.95
N SER A 150 -9.48 -7.22 17.60
CA SER A 150 -10.01 -8.58 17.54
C SER A 150 -9.28 -9.44 16.51
N LEU A 151 -8.99 -8.89 15.34
CA LEU A 151 -8.21 -9.59 14.31
C LEU A 151 -6.76 -9.83 14.75
N GLU A 152 -6.10 -8.82 15.31
CA GLU A 152 -4.73 -8.97 15.81
C GLU A 152 -4.62 -9.96 16.98
N SER A 153 -5.63 -10.06 17.85
CA SER A 153 -5.64 -11.05 18.92
C SER A 153 -5.68 -12.50 18.41
N ARG A 154 -6.31 -12.72 17.25
CA ARG A 154 -6.44 -14.06 16.62
C ARG A 154 -5.30 -14.39 15.67
N LEU A 155 -4.83 -13.40 14.93
CA LEU A 155 -3.87 -13.59 13.84
C LEU A 155 -2.44 -13.22 14.21
N GLY A 156 -2.25 -12.61 15.38
CA GLY A 156 -1.03 -11.90 15.76
C GLY A 156 -1.00 -10.48 15.20
N THR A 157 -0.15 -9.64 15.76
CA THR A 157 0.03 -8.25 15.33
C THR A 157 0.35 -8.16 13.83
N PHE A 158 -0.28 -7.21 13.15
CA PHE A 158 0.00 -6.98 11.74
C PHE A 158 1.49 -6.64 11.52
N PRO A 159 2.20 -7.37 10.67
CA PRO A 159 3.63 -7.17 10.47
C PRO A 159 3.90 -5.95 9.58
N PHE A 160 3.61 -4.75 10.06
CA PHE A 160 3.63 -3.51 9.31
C PHE A 160 4.96 -3.26 8.58
N HIS A 161 6.08 -3.63 9.18
CA HIS A 161 7.41 -3.49 8.60
C HIS A 161 7.62 -4.35 7.33
N THR A 162 6.75 -5.34 7.10
CA THR A 162 6.74 -6.13 5.87
C THR A 162 5.71 -5.65 4.84
N PHE A 163 4.98 -4.57 5.14
CA PHE A 163 4.04 -3.94 4.23
C PHE A 163 4.68 -2.79 3.45
N TRP A 164 5.53 -2.01 4.12
CA TRP A 164 6.30 -0.93 3.51
C TRP A 164 7.76 -0.98 3.93
N GLY A 165 8.62 -0.42 3.07
CA GLY A 165 10.04 -0.29 3.32
C GLY A 165 10.87 -1.49 2.83
N PRO A 166 12.14 -1.54 3.18
CA PRO A 166 13.09 -2.48 2.60
C PRO A 166 12.80 -3.96 2.93
N SER A 167 12.05 -4.20 4.02
CA SER A 167 11.66 -5.55 4.44
C SER A 167 10.26 -5.96 3.95
N ALA A 168 9.63 -5.16 3.05
CA ALA A 168 8.33 -5.50 2.50
C ALA A 168 8.34 -6.87 1.81
N GLY A 169 7.33 -7.71 2.06
CA GLY A 169 7.33 -9.08 1.57
C GLY A 169 6.09 -9.89 1.96
N LEU A 170 6.19 -11.19 1.82
CA LEU A 170 5.10 -12.15 2.00
C LEU A 170 4.35 -12.06 3.35
N PRO A 171 4.99 -11.82 4.52
CA PRO A 171 4.27 -11.91 5.79
C PRO A 171 3.04 -10.99 5.89
N CYS A 172 3.12 -9.75 5.40
CA CYS A 172 1.95 -8.85 5.39
C CYS A 172 0.84 -9.38 4.48
N THR A 173 1.18 -9.90 3.30
CA THR A 173 0.21 -10.46 2.35
C THR A 173 -0.48 -11.69 2.95
N SER A 174 0.26 -12.59 3.57
CA SER A 174 -0.30 -13.75 4.28
C SER A 174 -1.20 -13.34 5.43
N TRP A 175 -0.84 -12.29 6.17
CA TRP A 175 -1.69 -11.76 7.24
C TRP A 175 -2.98 -11.16 6.67
N ILE A 176 -2.90 -10.39 5.57
CA ILE A 176 -4.08 -9.81 4.91
C ILE A 176 -5.02 -10.89 4.40
N ALA A 177 -4.50 -11.94 3.78
CA ALA A 177 -5.31 -13.06 3.30
C ALA A 177 -6.04 -13.77 4.46
N ARG A 178 -5.36 -14.03 5.57
CA ARG A 178 -5.97 -14.59 6.80
C ARG A 178 -7.00 -13.64 7.41
N CYS A 179 -6.73 -12.34 7.44
CA CYS A 179 -7.68 -11.32 7.88
C CYS A 179 -8.96 -11.38 7.03
N ALA A 180 -8.83 -11.47 5.72
CA ALA A 180 -9.97 -11.59 4.82
C ALA A 180 -10.75 -12.91 5.04
N THR A 181 -10.03 -13.99 5.30
CA THR A 181 -10.64 -15.28 5.65
C THR A 181 -11.51 -15.17 6.91
N GLU A 182 -10.97 -14.54 7.99
CA GLU A 182 -11.69 -14.36 9.25
C GLU A 182 -12.94 -13.48 9.08
N VAL A 183 -12.78 -12.34 8.37
CA VAL A 183 -13.92 -11.44 8.13
C VAL A 183 -15.00 -12.10 7.28
N LEU A 184 -14.62 -12.85 6.24
CA LEU A 184 -15.56 -13.57 5.40
C LEU A 184 -16.29 -14.67 6.18
N ARG A 185 -15.57 -15.42 7.02
CA ARG A 185 -16.11 -16.48 7.88
C ARG A 185 -17.11 -15.96 8.91
N GLU A 186 -16.75 -14.87 9.58
CA GLU A 186 -17.50 -14.33 10.73
C GLU A 186 -18.70 -13.50 10.31
N HIS A 187 -18.51 -12.64 9.30
CA HIS A 187 -19.51 -11.62 8.95
C HIS A 187 -20.27 -11.91 7.65
N ARG A 188 -19.73 -12.75 6.78
CA ARG A 188 -20.33 -13.12 5.49
C ARG A 188 -20.82 -11.91 4.67
N PRO A 189 -19.96 -10.90 4.39
CA PRO A 189 -20.36 -9.73 3.62
C PRO A 189 -20.86 -10.11 2.23
N ASP A 190 -21.81 -9.34 1.67
CA ASP A 190 -22.25 -9.50 0.27
C ASP A 190 -21.12 -9.19 -0.71
N LEU A 191 -20.22 -8.23 -0.34
CA LEU A 191 -19.00 -7.90 -1.10
C LEU A 191 -17.80 -7.85 -0.17
N THR A 192 -16.76 -8.59 -0.52
CA THR A 192 -15.45 -8.52 0.16
C THR A 192 -14.38 -8.07 -0.82
N LEU A 193 -13.73 -6.93 -0.53
CA LEU A 193 -12.62 -6.38 -1.30
C LEU A 193 -11.31 -6.64 -0.56
N VAL A 194 -10.36 -7.33 -1.18
CA VAL A 194 -9.08 -7.73 -0.57
C VAL A 194 -7.91 -7.26 -1.45
N TYR A 195 -6.90 -6.64 -0.85
CA TYR A 195 -5.68 -6.19 -1.54
C TYR A 195 -4.48 -7.00 -1.10
N LEU A 196 -3.78 -7.64 -2.03
CA LEU A 196 -2.62 -8.51 -1.80
C LEU A 196 -1.39 -7.99 -2.58
N PRO A 197 -0.46 -7.28 -1.92
CA PRO A 197 0.61 -6.55 -2.59
C PRO A 197 1.89 -7.36 -2.89
N HIS A 198 1.98 -8.64 -2.58
CA HIS A 198 3.23 -9.41 -2.56
C HIS A 198 4.09 -9.31 -3.82
N LEU A 199 3.49 -9.39 -5.00
CA LEU A 199 4.24 -9.36 -6.27
C LEU A 199 4.74 -7.97 -6.66
N ASP A 200 4.40 -6.93 -5.91
CA ASP A 200 4.87 -5.57 -6.14
C ASP A 200 6.29 -5.33 -5.59
N TYR A 201 6.68 -6.07 -4.57
CA TYR A 201 7.88 -5.75 -3.77
C TYR A 201 9.21 -6.08 -4.45
N ASP A 202 9.46 -7.34 -4.79
CA ASP A 202 10.73 -7.74 -5.38
C ASP A 202 10.94 -7.15 -6.78
N PRO A 203 9.94 -7.08 -7.66
CA PRO A 203 10.10 -6.41 -8.96
C PRO A 203 10.43 -4.93 -8.85
N GLN A 204 9.94 -4.21 -7.84
CA GLN A 204 10.33 -2.82 -7.59
C GLN A 204 11.79 -2.71 -7.12
N ARG A 205 12.28 -3.66 -6.32
CA ARG A 205 13.65 -3.66 -5.79
C ARG A 205 14.69 -4.12 -6.79
N PHE A 206 14.38 -5.18 -7.55
CA PHE A 206 15.37 -5.92 -8.33
C PHE A 206 15.06 -5.96 -9.82
N GLY A 207 13.94 -5.39 -10.25
CA GLY A 207 13.40 -5.59 -11.60
C GLY A 207 12.75 -6.97 -11.76
N VAL A 208 12.05 -7.15 -12.87
CA VAL A 208 11.41 -8.45 -13.19
C VAL A 208 12.47 -9.51 -13.46
N SER A 209 13.51 -9.16 -14.24
CA SER A 209 14.63 -10.06 -14.58
C SER A 209 15.48 -10.43 -13.37
N GLY A 210 15.55 -9.59 -12.34
CA GLY A 210 16.29 -9.83 -11.10
C GLY A 210 15.49 -10.56 -10.03
N SER A 211 14.21 -10.87 -10.29
CA SER A 211 13.30 -11.50 -9.33
C SER A 211 12.96 -12.94 -9.75
N ASP A 212 12.89 -13.85 -8.78
CA ASP A 212 12.32 -15.18 -9.00
C ASP A 212 10.78 -15.11 -9.02
N MET A 213 10.24 -14.66 -10.14
CA MET A 213 8.79 -14.50 -10.30
C MET A 213 8.02 -15.82 -10.11
N GLY A 214 8.63 -16.96 -10.47
CA GLY A 214 7.99 -18.27 -10.27
C GLY A 214 7.80 -18.61 -8.79
N ARG A 215 8.79 -18.33 -7.95
CA ARG A 215 8.72 -18.49 -6.49
C ARG A 215 7.70 -17.52 -5.90
N LEU A 216 7.81 -16.23 -6.23
CA LEU A 216 6.92 -15.20 -5.69
C LEU A 216 5.44 -15.46 -5.99
N VAL A 217 5.13 -15.94 -7.19
CA VAL A 217 3.75 -16.27 -7.57
C VAL A 217 3.24 -17.51 -6.84
N ARG A 218 4.07 -18.53 -6.61
CA ARG A 218 3.70 -19.67 -5.76
C ARG A 218 3.44 -19.23 -4.33
N GLU A 219 4.29 -18.37 -3.75
CA GLU A 219 4.09 -17.79 -2.42
C GLU A 219 2.76 -17.04 -2.31
N LEU A 220 2.40 -16.26 -3.34
CA LEU A 220 1.09 -15.59 -3.40
C LEU A 220 -0.06 -16.58 -3.47
N ASP A 221 0.05 -17.61 -4.33
CA ASP A 221 -0.99 -18.63 -4.52
C ASP A 221 -1.25 -19.40 -3.22
N ASP A 222 -0.17 -19.76 -2.51
CA ASP A 222 -0.26 -20.40 -1.19
C ASP A 222 -0.87 -19.47 -0.13
N ALA A 223 -0.52 -18.19 -0.14
CA ALA A 223 -1.10 -17.19 0.77
C ALA A 223 -2.60 -16.98 0.50
N CYS A 224 -3.06 -17.12 -0.74
CA CYS A 224 -4.48 -17.03 -1.10
C CYS A 224 -5.30 -18.24 -0.65
N ALA A 225 -4.66 -19.39 -0.39
CA ALA A 225 -5.36 -20.66 -0.17
C ALA A 225 -6.46 -20.58 0.90
N PRO A 226 -6.22 -20.07 2.14
CA PRO A 226 -7.26 -20.02 3.17
C PRO A 226 -8.47 -19.18 2.75
N LEU A 227 -8.21 -18.07 2.05
CA LEU A 227 -9.28 -17.17 1.56
C LEU A 227 -10.12 -17.84 0.47
N LEU A 228 -9.47 -18.52 -0.48
CA LEU A 228 -10.17 -19.22 -1.56
C LEU A 228 -11.00 -20.40 -1.03
N ASP A 229 -10.45 -21.15 -0.08
CA ASP A 229 -11.14 -22.27 0.58
C ASP A 229 -12.37 -21.76 1.36
N GLN A 230 -12.22 -20.65 2.10
CA GLN A 230 -13.33 -20.02 2.83
C GLN A 230 -14.40 -19.45 1.88
N ALA A 231 -13.97 -18.84 0.77
CA ALA A 231 -14.89 -18.35 -0.25
C ALA A 231 -15.73 -19.49 -0.85
N ALA A 232 -15.08 -20.61 -1.18
CA ALA A 232 -15.77 -21.81 -1.69
C ALA A 232 -16.76 -22.37 -0.65
N GLN A 233 -16.38 -22.49 0.63
CA GLN A 233 -17.27 -22.93 1.71
C GLN A 233 -18.46 -22.00 1.91
N SER A 234 -18.29 -20.71 1.68
CA SER A 234 -19.36 -19.70 1.78
C SER A 234 -20.26 -19.65 0.55
N GLY A 235 -19.96 -20.40 -0.51
CA GLY A 235 -20.64 -20.31 -1.79
C GLY A 235 -20.39 -18.97 -2.50
N ALA A 236 -19.27 -18.32 -2.22
CA ALA A 236 -18.97 -17.02 -2.77
C ALA A 236 -18.41 -17.11 -4.18
N ARG A 237 -18.82 -16.18 -5.03
CA ARG A 237 -18.18 -15.94 -6.32
C ARG A 237 -16.87 -15.18 -6.13
N VAL A 238 -15.80 -15.66 -6.75
CA VAL A 238 -14.46 -15.03 -6.61
C VAL A 238 -14.02 -14.45 -7.94
N TRP A 239 -13.62 -13.18 -7.91
CA TRP A 239 -12.84 -12.56 -8.97
C TRP A 239 -11.45 -12.20 -8.46
N VAL A 240 -10.46 -12.51 -9.28
CA VAL A 240 -9.07 -12.09 -9.06
C VAL A 240 -8.70 -11.09 -10.14
N VAL A 241 -8.26 -9.91 -9.73
CA VAL A 241 -7.86 -8.84 -10.64
C VAL A 241 -6.43 -8.42 -10.36
N SER A 242 -5.75 -7.90 -11.36
CA SER A 242 -4.45 -7.25 -11.21
C SER A 242 -4.51 -5.86 -11.80
N GLU A 243 -4.04 -4.88 -11.05
CA GLU A 243 -4.13 -3.46 -11.45
C GLU A 243 -3.10 -3.07 -12.51
N TYR A 244 -1.97 -3.76 -12.55
CA TYR A 244 -0.89 -3.62 -13.54
C TYR A 244 0.05 -4.81 -13.52
N GLY A 245 1.00 -4.85 -14.46
CA GLY A 245 2.15 -5.75 -14.47
C GLY A 245 3.45 -4.96 -14.34
N HIS A 246 4.55 -5.66 -14.20
CA HIS A 246 5.89 -5.08 -14.10
C HIS A 246 6.69 -5.32 -15.38
N VAL A 247 7.57 -4.38 -15.69
CA VAL A 247 8.56 -4.46 -16.76
C VAL A 247 9.90 -3.93 -16.26
N ASP A 248 10.99 -4.44 -16.82
CA ASP A 248 12.31 -3.90 -16.50
C ASP A 248 12.47 -2.49 -17.07
N VAL A 249 12.97 -1.58 -16.24
CA VAL A 249 13.23 -0.19 -16.60
C VAL A 249 14.67 -0.03 -17.07
N LYS A 250 14.86 0.48 -18.30
CA LYS A 250 16.19 0.71 -18.86
C LYS A 250 16.67 2.16 -18.76
N ARG A 251 15.75 3.10 -18.62
CA ARG A 251 16.04 4.54 -18.58
C ARG A 251 15.12 5.24 -17.61
N VAL A 252 15.66 6.24 -16.91
CA VAL A 252 14.91 7.11 -16.02
C VAL A 252 14.77 8.49 -16.67
N CYS A 253 13.55 8.99 -16.72
CA CYS A 253 13.27 10.38 -17.04
C CYS A 253 13.05 11.13 -15.71
N LEU A 254 13.79 12.23 -15.53
CA LEU A 254 13.69 13.10 -14.37
C LEU A 254 13.07 14.44 -14.81
N PRO A 255 11.74 14.58 -14.82
CA PRO A 255 11.05 15.77 -15.35
C PRO A 255 11.50 17.05 -14.63
N ASN A 256 11.60 17.01 -13.31
CA ASN A 256 12.03 18.15 -12.51
C ASN A 256 13.46 18.61 -12.88
N ARG A 257 14.34 17.66 -13.17
CA ARG A 257 15.70 17.98 -13.63
C ARG A 257 15.72 18.62 -15.02
N ALA A 258 14.84 18.17 -15.91
CA ALA A 258 14.67 18.77 -17.24
C ALA A 258 14.11 20.19 -17.13
N LEU A 259 13.06 20.40 -16.35
CA LEU A 259 12.47 21.71 -16.08
C LEU A 259 13.49 22.68 -15.46
N ARG A 260 14.30 22.21 -14.52
CA ARG A 260 15.36 23.02 -13.93
C ARG A 260 16.41 23.45 -14.95
N ARG A 261 16.88 22.53 -15.78
CA ARG A 261 17.83 22.85 -16.86
C ARG A 261 17.27 23.88 -17.85
N ALA A 262 15.97 23.87 -18.06
CA ALA A 262 15.26 24.84 -18.89
C ALA A 262 14.95 26.17 -18.16
N GLY A 263 15.38 26.35 -16.90
CA GLY A 263 15.07 27.55 -16.11
C GLY A 263 13.62 27.67 -15.64
N LEU A 264 12.81 26.62 -15.82
CA LEU A 264 11.38 26.61 -15.48
C LEU A 264 11.11 26.15 -14.04
N LEU A 265 12.12 25.63 -13.36
CA LEU A 265 12.04 25.14 -11.99
C LEU A 265 13.28 25.60 -11.21
N ALA A 266 13.04 26.23 -10.08
CA ALA A 266 14.10 26.55 -9.10
C ALA A 266 14.12 25.46 -8.04
N ALA A 267 15.33 25.00 -7.70
CA ALA A 267 15.59 24.13 -6.56
C ALA A 267 16.39 24.84 -5.50
N ARG A 268 16.15 24.54 -4.23
CA ARG A 268 16.90 25.12 -3.11
C ARG A 268 17.99 24.14 -2.67
N PRO A 269 19.14 24.63 -2.21
CA PRO A 269 20.14 23.77 -1.61
C PRO A 269 19.57 23.15 -0.32
N GLY A 270 19.68 21.84 -0.21
CA GLY A 270 19.31 21.07 0.98
C GLY A 270 20.50 20.34 1.58
N PRO A 271 20.34 19.70 2.73
CA PRO A 271 21.43 19.04 3.45
C PRO A 271 22.03 17.85 2.71
N PHE A 272 21.28 17.26 1.77
CA PHE A 272 21.69 16.10 0.96
C PHE A 272 21.71 16.40 -0.55
N GLY A 273 21.74 17.68 -0.93
CA GLY A 273 21.65 18.12 -2.31
C GLY A 273 20.52 19.11 -2.52
N GLU A 274 20.05 19.23 -3.74
CA GLU A 274 18.98 20.16 -4.05
C GLU A 274 17.62 19.51 -3.74
N VAL A 275 16.78 20.26 -3.05
CA VAL A 275 15.39 19.88 -2.76
C VAL A 275 14.44 20.79 -3.53
N LEU A 276 13.38 20.19 -4.03
CA LEU A 276 12.22 20.91 -4.54
C LEU A 276 11.46 21.50 -3.35
N ASP A 277 10.63 22.52 -3.62
CA ASP A 277 9.79 23.13 -2.61
C ASP A 277 8.70 22.14 -2.15
N THR A 278 9.07 21.24 -1.27
CA THR A 278 8.17 20.30 -0.61
C THR A 278 7.68 20.87 0.72
N PHE A 279 6.72 20.21 1.34
CA PHE A 279 6.23 20.57 2.67
C PHE A 279 7.38 20.79 3.68
N ALA A 280 8.36 19.91 3.67
CA ALA A 280 9.54 20.05 4.55
C ALA A 280 10.34 21.33 4.25
N SER A 281 10.54 21.69 2.98
CA SER A 281 11.26 22.92 2.61
C SER A 281 10.47 24.17 2.93
N ARG A 282 9.13 24.16 2.80
CA ARG A 282 8.28 25.29 3.22
C ARG A 282 8.25 25.47 4.73
N ALA A 283 8.12 24.41 5.49
CA ALA A 283 8.15 24.45 6.95
C ALA A 283 9.46 25.01 7.48
N PHE A 284 10.56 24.85 6.73
CA PHE A 284 11.90 25.24 7.11
C PHE A 284 12.43 26.49 6.37
N ALA A 285 11.73 26.99 5.36
CA ALA A 285 12.21 28.03 4.43
C ALA A 285 12.23 29.43 5.02
N GLY A 286 12.25 29.74 6.17
CA GLY A 286 12.36 31.14 6.68
C GLY A 286 13.23 31.28 7.90
N THR A 287 13.49 30.22 8.65
CA THR A 287 14.06 30.33 10.00
C THR A 287 15.14 29.32 10.33
N HIS A 288 15.43 28.37 9.43
CA HIS A 288 16.34 27.27 9.76
C HIS A 288 17.63 27.30 8.96
N THR A 289 18.74 27.29 9.67
CA THR A 289 20.07 27.10 9.08
C THR A 289 20.26 25.65 8.63
N PRO A 290 21.17 25.37 7.68
CA PRO A 290 21.53 24.00 7.30
C PRO A 290 21.91 23.10 8.48
N ALA A 291 22.45 23.69 9.55
CA ALA A 291 22.80 22.98 10.78
C ALA A 291 21.57 22.58 11.60
N SER A 292 20.54 23.42 11.67
CA SER A 292 19.29 23.09 12.38
C SER A 292 18.47 22.06 11.64
N ILE A 293 18.45 22.12 10.30
CA ILE A 293 17.81 21.10 9.45
C ILE A 293 18.50 19.75 9.62
N ARG A 294 19.85 19.72 9.59
CA ARG A 294 20.61 18.50 9.86
C ARG A 294 20.34 17.93 11.24
N ARG A 295 20.22 18.77 12.26
CA ARG A 295 19.90 18.33 13.63
C ARG A 295 18.48 17.73 13.69
N TYR A 296 17.51 18.34 13.04
CA TYR A 296 16.13 17.84 13.00
C TYR A 296 16.06 16.49 12.29
N LEU A 297 16.62 16.37 11.08
CA LEU A 297 16.66 15.13 10.34
C LEU A 297 17.41 14.03 11.10
N ARG A 298 18.52 14.37 11.74
CA ARG A 298 19.25 13.44 12.61
C ARG A 298 18.37 12.95 13.75
N THR A 299 17.70 13.83 14.48
CA THR A 299 16.81 13.48 15.59
C THR A 299 15.60 12.67 15.10
N PHE A 300 15.05 13.01 13.93
CA PHE A 300 13.96 12.26 13.30
C PHE A 300 14.39 10.84 12.94
N LEU A 301 15.52 10.69 12.26
CA LEU A 301 16.06 9.39 11.87
C LEU A 301 16.43 8.54 13.10
N GLU A 302 17.10 9.12 14.09
CA GLU A 302 17.44 8.46 15.35
C GLU A 302 16.19 7.94 16.07
N ARG A 303 15.11 8.73 16.14
CA ARG A 303 13.85 8.34 16.77
C ARG A 303 13.10 7.30 15.93
N PHE A 304 13.09 7.47 14.61
CA PHE A 304 12.48 6.53 13.68
C PHE A 304 13.13 5.16 13.77
N PHE A 305 14.46 5.10 13.72
CA PHE A 305 15.20 3.85 13.83
C PHE A 305 15.14 3.27 15.24
N ALA A 306 15.24 4.07 16.30
CA ALA A 306 15.10 3.60 17.67
C ALA A 306 13.70 2.97 17.93
N ALA A 307 12.65 3.52 17.35
CA ALA A 307 11.30 2.95 17.44
C ALA A 307 11.18 1.62 16.66
N GLN A 308 11.84 1.51 15.51
CA GLN A 308 11.91 0.27 14.72
C GLN A 308 12.71 -0.81 15.45
N PHE A 309 13.87 -0.46 16.03
CA PHE A 309 14.73 -1.42 16.73
C PHE A 309 14.18 -1.89 18.08
N LYS A 310 13.47 -1.05 18.83
CA LYS A 310 12.84 -1.47 20.10
C LYS A 310 11.72 -2.50 19.94
N ARG A 311 11.16 -2.65 18.73
CA ARG A 311 10.09 -3.62 18.43
C ARG A 311 10.55 -4.88 17.71
N SER A 312 11.76 -4.92 17.15
CA SER A 312 12.31 -6.12 16.53
C SER A 312 13.06 -6.98 17.55
N THR A 313 12.35 -7.55 18.52
CA THR A 313 12.87 -8.64 19.36
C THR A 313 12.71 -10.00 18.66
N LEU A 314 12.93 -10.07 17.37
CA LEU A 314 13.03 -11.34 16.66
C LEU A 314 14.51 -11.76 16.62
N PRO A 315 14.86 -12.93 17.20
CA PRO A 315 16.25 -13.37 17.34
C PRO A 315 17.00 -13.63 16.03
N ASP A 316 16.30 -13.82 14.91
CA ASP A 316 16.87 -14.30 13.66
C ASP A 316 16.37 -13.58 12.39
N GLY A 317 16.06 -12.29 12.49
CA GLY A 317 15.78 -11.47 11.30
C GLY A 317 17.05 -11.21 10.47
N PRO A 318 16.96 -11.08 9.12
CA PRO A 318 18.10 -10.74 8.29
C PRO A 318 18.74 -9.45 8.82
N LYS A 319 20.05 -9.48 9.03
CA LYS A 319 20.83 -8.30 9.41
C LYS A 319 20.73 -7.27 8.30
N VAL A 320 19.80 -6.36 8.42
CA VAL A 320 19.81 -5.11 7.65
C VAL A 320 21.11 -4.41 8.02
N GLY A 321 21.92 -4.05 7.03
CA GLY A 321 23.28 -3.62 7.17
C GLY A 321 23.54 -2.82 8.44
N SER A 322 24.50 -3.26 9.23
CA SER A 322 24.77 -2.80 10.59
C SER A 322 24.82 -1.28 10.68
N VAL A 323 23.79 -0.68 11.23
CA VAL A 323 23.86 0.69 11.72
C VAL A 323 24.63 0.62 13.02
N SER A 324 25.93 0.85 12.97
CA SER A 324 26.75 0.96 14.17
C SER A 324 26.65 2.38 14.71
N LEU A 325 26.08 2.52 15.90
CA LEU A 325 26.26 3.73 16.69
C LEU A 325 27.71 3.71 17.22
N SER A 326 28.47 4.76 16.94
CA SER A 326 29.76 4.93 17.59
C SER A 326 29.54 5.11 19.10
N PRO A 327 30.52 4.77 19.96
CA PRO A 327 30.43 4.99 21.41
C PRO A 327 30.16 6.45 21.82
N ARG A 328 30.28 7.39 20.88
CA ARG A 328 29.98 8.82 21.05
C ARG A 328 28.58 9.21 20.52
N GLY A 329 27.73 8.26 20.13
CA GLY A 329 26.40 8.55 19.61
C GLY A 329 26.39 9.16 18.20
N ASP A 330 27.48 9.09 17.47
CA ASP A 330 27.56 9.58 16.10
C ASP A 330 26.97 8.52 15.14
N PHE A 331 25.93 8.90 14.46
CA PHE A 331 25.27 8.11 13.44
C PHE A 331 26.11 8.14 12.16
N ARG A 332 26.66 7.01 11.74
CA ARG A 332 27.22 6.88 10.38
C ARG A 332 26.11 6.42 9.44
N MET A 333 25.73 7.29 8.54
CA MET A 333 24.82 6.96 7.44
C MET A 333 25.42 5.83 6.58
N PRO A 334 24.60 4.89 6.11
CA PRO A 334 25.00 4.07 4.97
C PRO A 334 25.40 4.98 3.81
N SER A 335 26.22 4.48 2.88
CA SER A 335 26.72 5.28 1.75
C SER A 335 25.59 6.10 1.10
N ASP A 336 25.88 7.33 0.67
CA ASP A 336 24.89 8.28 0.16
C ASP A 336 23.91 7.69 -0.86
N SER A 337 24.35 6.74 -1.68
CA SER A 337 23.51 6.02 -2.64
C SER A 337 22.46 5.11 -1.99
N GLN A 338 22.74 4.51 -0.83
CA GLN A 338 21.78 3.65 -0.12
C GLN A 338 20.79 4.49 0.69
N ALA A 339 21.21 5.63 1.22
CA ALA A 339 20.34 6.56 1.95
C ALA A 339 19.36 7.25 0.99
N ILE A 340 19.81 7.63 -0.20
CA ILE A 340 18.99 8.25 -1.25
C ILE A 340 17.96 7.24 -1.77
N ALA A 341 18.36 6.02 -2.09
CA ALA A 341 17.44 4.96 -2.50
C ALA A 341 16.39 4.63 -1.42
N TRP A 342 16.75 4.77 -0.14
CA TRP A 342 15.87 4.52 0.98
C TRP A 342 14.88 5.67 1.20
N MET A 343 15.30 6.92 0.99
CA MET A 343 14.42 8.09 1.07
C MET A 343 13.45 8.18 -0.11
N GLU A 344 13.87 7.75 -1.31
CA GLU A 344 13.01 7.65 -2.50
C GLU A 344 11.94 6.53 -2.37
N GLN A 345 12.10 5.59 -1.45
CA GLN A 345 11.11 4.56 -1.13
C GLN A 345 10.15 4.96 0.00
N ILE A 346 10.46 6.01 0.75
CA ILE A 346 9.62 6.54 1.84
C ILE A 346 8.69 7.66 1.34
N ASP A 347 9.05 8.31 0.25
CA ASP A 347 8.22 9.26 -0.49
C ASP A 347 7.26 8.48 -1.49
#